data_38a6542ad2a88172fe1c805ec0b74e95
#
_entry.id   38a6542ad2a88172fe1c805ec0b74e95
#
_cell.length_a   1.000
_cell.length_b   1.000
_cell.length_c   1.000
_cell.angle_alpha   90.00
_cell.angle_beta   90.00
_cell.angle_gamma   90.00
#
_symmetry.space_group_name_H-M   'P 1'
#
loop_
_entity.id
_entity.type
_entity.pdbx_description
1 polymer ?
#
loop_
_entity_poly.entity_id
_entity_poly.type
_entity_poly.pdbx_seq_one_letter_code
_entity_poly.pdbx_strand_id
1 'polypeptide(L)'
;MGSDLKINKELQDYILSHGLNLHPIQKEIIDYNTSLGDIKRMQISISQSQFLHLIIKIANIKKVLEIGTFTGLSTLSMALALSDDGKIIALDKNNETNKVATDFFKKANQEHKIKTLIKPALESLDEIKNEKFDLVFIDADKTNYIEYYERSLKLLNENGLIIIDNVLWYGEVVNQNNTAVSYTHLTLPTILL
;
A
#
# COMPACT_ATOMS: atom_id res chain seq x y z
N MET A 1 -30.92 -11.33 13.31
CA MET A 1 -29.50 -11.54 12.91
C MET A 1 -29.48 -11.53 11.39
N GLY A 2 -28.85 -10.53 10.76
CA GLY A 2 -28.71 -10.51 9.32
C GLY A 2 -27.78 -11.65 8.88
N SER A 3 -28.17 -12.38 7.84
CA SER A 3 -27.26 -13.34 7.22
C SER A 3 -26.06 -12.57 6.64
N ASP A 4 -24.84 -13.02 6.90
CA ASP A 4 -23.64 -12.42 6.33
C ASP A 4 -23.75 -12.44 4.80
N LEU A 5 -23.70 -11.25 4.19
CA LEU A 5 -23.71 -11.12 2.74
C LEU A 5 -22.41 -11.65 2.17
N LYS A 6 -22.47 -12.77 1.45
CA LYS A 6 -21.30 -13.28 0.72
C LYS A 6 -21.10 -12.44 -0.55
N ILE A 7 -19.96 -11.79 -0.65
CA ILE A 7 -19.57 -11.05 -1.85
C ILE A 7 -19.14 -12.07 -2.91
N ASN A 8 -20.04 -12.35 -3.85
CA ASN A 8 -19.75 -13.16 -5.04
C ASN A 8 -19.14 -12.27 -6.15
N LYS A 9 -18.78 -12.90 -7.26
CA LYS A 9 -18.16 -12.19 -8.39
C LYS A 9 -19.05 -11.09 -8.96
N GLU A 10 -20.36 -11.34 -9.12
CA GLU A 10 -21.30 -10.35 -9.68
C GLU A 10 -21.40 -9.11 -8.81
N LEU A 11 -21.49 -9.30 -7.47
CA LEU A 11 -21.52 -8.20 -6.53
C LEU A 11 -20.18 -7.45 -6.48
N GLN A 12 -19.06 -8.16 -6.61
CA GLN A 12 -17.75 -7.54 -6.72
C GLN A 12 -17.63 -6.70 -8.00
N ASP A 13 -18.08 -7.22 -9.14
CA ASP A 13 -18.09 -6.49 -10.41
C ASP A 13 -18.99 -5.25 -10.33
N TYR A 14 -20.14 -5.35 -9.65
CA TYR A 14 -21.01 -4.20 -9.39
C TYR A 14 -20.30 -3.13 -8.55
N ILE A 15 -19.66 -3.51 -7.44
CA ILE A 15 -18.90 -2.59 -6.57
C ILE A 15 -17.80 -1.89 -7.40
N LEU A 16 -17.04 -2.66 -8.19
CA LEU A 16 -15.96 -2.09 -9.01
C LEU A 16 -16.46 -1.16 -10.09
N SER A 17 -17.64 -1.42 -10.67
CA SER A 17 -18.19 -0.58 -11.75
C SER A 17 -18.87 0.69 -11.26
N HIS A 18 -19.37 0.72 -10.00
CA HIS A 18 -20.16 1.83 -9.48
C HIS A 18 -19.49 2.58 -8.31
N GLY A 19 -18.57 1.94 -7.59
CA GLY A 19 -17.92 2.49 -6.40
C GLY A 19 -16.56 3.14 -6.64
N LEU A 20 -16.05 3.15 -7.88
CA LEU A 20 -14.69 3.57 -8.18
C LEU A 20 -14.63 4.74 -9.15
N ASN A 21 -13.77 5.70 -8.84
CA ASN A 21 -13.40 6.79 -9.73
C ASN A 21 -11.89 6.76 -10.00
N LEU A 22 -11.46 5.84 -10.87
CA LEU A 22 -10.05 5.67 -11.20
C LEU A 22 -9.57 6.74 -12.17
N HIS A 23 -8.41 7.32 -11.87
CA HIS A 23 -7.67 8.15 -12.82
C HIS A 23 -7.26 7.31 -14.05
N PRO A 24 -7.21 7.86 -15.27
CA PRO A 24 -6.84 7.12 -16.48
C PRO A 24 -5.53 6.33 -16.32
N ILE A 25 -4.51 6.93 -15.71
CA ILE A 25 -3.22 6.26 -15.52
C ILE A 25 -3.29 5.10 -14.52
N GLN A 26 -4.19 5.13 -13.53
CA GLN A 26 -4.42 3.94 -12.68
C GLN A 26 -4.98 2.76 -13.51
N LYS A 27 -5.83 3.03 -14.49
CA LYS A 27 -6.33 1.99 -15.41
C LYS A 27 -5.19 1.44 -16.28
N GLU A 28 -4.31 2.30 -16.79
CA GLU A 28 -3.11 1.86 -17.53
C GLU A 28 -2.20 0.95 -16.69
N ILE A 29 -2.00 1.26 -15.39
CA ILE A 29 -1.22 0.40 -14.47
C ILE A 29 -1.90 -0.97 -14.32
N ILE A 30 -3.21 -1.01 -14.12
CA ILE A 30 -3.98 -2.24 -13.95
C ILE A 30 -3.90 -3.11 -15.22
N ASP A 31 -4.07 -2.49 -16.39
CA ASP A 31 -3.98 -3.16 -17.68
C ASP A 31 -2.56 -3.71 -17.93
N TYR A 32 -1.52 -2.91 -17.63
CA TYR A 32 -0.15 -3.35 -17.68
C TYR A 32 0.10 -4.55 -16.76
N ASN A 33 -0.34 -4.48 -15.51
CA ASN A 33 -0.17 -5.58 -14.54
C ASN A 33 -0.91 -6.86 -14.97
N THR A 34 -2.04 -6.72 -15.66
CA THR A 34 -2.77 -7.87 -16.22
C THR A 34 -1.93 -8.62 -17.26
N SER A 35 -1.03 -7.93 -17.96
CA SER A 35 -0.10 -8.54 -18.91
C SER A 35 1.09 -9.30 -18.28
N LEU A 36 1.33 -9.10 -16.97
CA LEU A 36 2.48 -9.69 -16.25
C LEU A 36 2.24 -11.13 -15.78
N GLY A 37 1.12 -11.76 -16.13
CA GLY A 37 0.79 -13.13 -15.70
C GLY A 37 0.64 -13.21 -14.17
N ASP A 38 1.27 -14.22 -13.55
CA ASP A 38 1.11 -14.49 -12.11
C ASP A 38 1.66 -13.37 -11.21
N ILE A 39 2.59 -12.55 -11.72
CA ILE A 39 3.18 -11.45 -10.95
C ILE A 39 2.15 -10.36 -10.63
N LYS A 40 1.06 -10.25 -11.41
CA LYS A 40 -0.04 -9.30 -11.15
C LYS A 40 -0.61 -9.40 -9.73
N ARG A 41 -0.49 -10.56 -9.09
CA ARG A 41 -0.94 -10.78 -7.70
C ARG A 41 -0.21 -9.91 -6.67
N MET A 42 0.92 -9.28 -7.03
CA MET A 42 1.63 -8.33 -6.18
C MET A 42 0.98 -6.93 -6.17
N GLN A 43 0.01 -6.69 -7.05
CA GLN A 43 -0.76 -5.47 -7.06
C GLN A 43 -1.82 -5.51 -5.95
N ILE A 44 -1.97 -4.40 -5.22
CA ILE A 44 -3.11 -4.22 -4.30
C ILE A 44 -4.44 -4.30 -5.07
N SER A 45 -5.53 -4.63 -4.37
CA SER A 45 -6.85 -4.59 -5.00
C SER A 45 -7.24 -3.14 -5.36
N ILE A 46 -8.11 -3.02 -6.36
CA ILE A 46 -8.61 -1.71 -6.79
C ILE A 46 -9.38 -1.02 -5.65
N SER A 47 -10.12 -1.78 -4.85
CA SER A 47 -10.84 -1.26 -3.68
C SER A 47 -9.88 -0.72 -2.61
N GLN A 48 -8.76 -1.41 -2.35
CA GLN A 48 -7.72 -0.93 -1.44
C GLN A 48 -7.08 0.36 -1.95
N SER A 49 -6.84 0.48 -3.27
CA SER A 49 -6.30 1.71 -3.83
C SER A 49 -7.22 2.92 -3.58
N GLN A 50 -8.54 2.73 -3.70
CA GLN A 50 -9.53 3.77 -3.41
C GLN A 50 -9.65 4.04 -1.91
N PHE A 51 -9.53 3.02 -1.08
CA PHE A 51 -9.50 3.18 0.36
C PHE A 51 -8.31 4.04 0.82
N LEU A 52 -7.10 3.77 0.32
CA LEU A 52 -5.91 4.58 0.61
C LEU A 52 -6.11 6.05 0.17
N HIS A 53 -6.68 6.26 -1.04
CA HIS A 53 -7.03 7.59 -1.52
C HIS A 53 -7.99 8.31 -0.54
N LEU A 54 -9.03 7.62 -0.09
CA LEU A 54 -10.04 8.18 0.80
C LEU A 54 -9.44 8.53 2.18
N ILE A 55 -8.64 7.64 2.76
CA ILE A 55 -7.99 7.86 4.05
C ILE A 55 -7.09 9.11 4.01
N ILE A 56 -6.31 9.28 2.95
CA ILE A 56 -5.46 10.47 2.78
C ILE A 56 -6.30 11.76 2.80
N LYS A 57 -7.44 11.75 2.10
CA LYS A 57 -8.36 12.91 2.07
C LYS A 57 -9.00 13.18 3.42
N ILE A 58 -9.54 12.15 4.09
CA ILE A 58 -10.26 12.30 5.36
C ILE A 58 -9.31 12.73 6.50
N ALA A 59 -8.15 12.08 6.60
CA ALA A 59 -7.18 12.35 7.65
C ALA A 59 -6.24 13.54 7.33
N ASN A 60 -6.42 14.19 6.16
CA ASN A 60 -5.58 15.31 5.72
C ASN A 60 -4.07 14.99 5.77
N ILE A 61 -3.71 13.79 5.33
CA ILE A 61 -2.33 13.29 5.30
C ILE A 61 -1.49 14.16 4.36
N LYS A 62 -0.27 14.49 4.79
CA LYS A 62 0.69 15.27 4.02
C LYS A 62 1.92 14.48 3.63
N LYS A 63 2.37 13.57 4.48
CA LYS A 63 3.60 12.83 4.25
C LYS A 63 3.42 11.35 4.47
N VAL A 64 3.71 10.57 3.44
CA VAL A 64 3.49 9.11 3.40
C VAL A 64 4.82 8.38 3.26
N LEU A 65 4.97 7.29 4.00
CA LEU A 65 5.96 6.25 3.76
C LEU A 65 5.25 5.00 3.21
N GLU A 66 5.72 4.49 2.08
CA GLU A 66 5.25 3.23 1.51
C GLU A 66 6.39 2.21 1.50
N ILE A 67 6.14 1.01 2.00
CA ILE A 67 7.08 -0.11 2.00
C ILE A 67 6.53 -1.20 1.09
N GLY A 68 7.06 -1.30 -0.13
CA GLY A 68 6.56 -2.10 -1.24
C GLY A 68 5.77 -1.26 -2.24
N THR A 69 6.36 -1.02 -3.41
CA THR A 69 5.80 -0.12 -4.45
C THR A 69 5.28 -0.91 -5.66
N PHE A 70 5.96 -1.99 -6.04
CA PHE A 70 5.70 -2.75 -7.26
C PHE A 70 5.65 -1.83 -8.49
N THR A 71 4.53 -1.82 -9.24
CA THR A 71 4.32 -0.97 -10.42
C THR A 71 3.63 0.36 -10.10
N GLY A 72 3.41 0.66 -8.80
CA GLY A 72 3.03 1.98 -8.32
C GLY A 72 1.53 2.26 -8.24
N LEU A 73 0.63 1.27 -8.26
CA LEU A 73 -0.81 1.54 -8.17
C LEU A 73 -1.19 2.18 -6.82
N SER A 74 -0.70 1.66 -5.69
CA SER A 74 -0.91 2.22 -4.36
C SER A 74 -0.28 3.60 -4.24
N THR A 75 0.99 3.73 -4.64
CA THR A 75 1.73 5.00 -4.63
C THR A 75 1.00 6.09 -5.40
N LEU A 76 0.55 5.79 -6.64
CA LEU A 76 -0.17 6.75 -7.47
C LEU A 76 -1.53 7.11 -6.84
N SER A 77 -2.24 6.14 -6.28
CA SER A 77 -3.54 6.38 -5.61
C SER A 77 -3.38 7.36 -4.45
N MET A 78 -2.33 7.19 -3.66
CA MET A 78 -1.98 8.09 -2.55
C MET A 78 -1.52 9.46 -3.06
N ALA A 79 -0.68 9.51 -4.09
CA ALA A 79 -0.19 10.77 -4.67
C ALA A 79 -1.30 11.64 -5.24
N LEU A 80 -2.29 11.03 -5.91
CA LEU A 80 -3.48 11.73 -6.44
C LEU A 80 -4.39 12.28 -5.34
N ALA A 81 -4.32 11.71 -4.13
CA ALA A 81 -5.09 12.17 -2.98
C ALA A 81 -4.40 13.29 -2.20
N LEU A 82 -3.08 13.30 -2.17
CA LEU A 82 -2.28 14.31 -1.50
C LEU A 82 -2.47 15.71 -2.14
N SER A 83 -2.37 16.75 -1.30
CA SER A 83 -2.21 18.13 -1.78
C SER A 83 -0.92 18.30 -2.59
N ASP A 84 -0.77 19.42 -3.28
CA ASP A 84 0.39 19.67 -4.16
C ASP A 84 1.73 19.71 -3.40
N ASP A 85 1.70 20.10 -2.13
CA ASP A 85 2.84 20.12 -1.22
C ASP A 85 3.09 18.76 -0.54
N GLY A 86 2.18 17.79 -0.71
CA GLY A 86 2.30 16.47 -0.12
C GLY A 86 3.45 15.64 -0.69
N LYS A 87 3.99 14.72 0.11
CA LYS A 87 5.17 13.91 -0.27
C LYS A 87 4.98 12.45 0.08
N ILE A 88 5.51 11.60 -0.79
CA ILE A 88 5.63 10.15 -0.59
C ILE A 88 7.10 9.75 -0.67
N ILE A 89 7.57 8.96 0.29
CA ILE A 89 8.79 8.16 0.14
C ILE A 89 8.35 6.72 -0.06
N ALA A 90 8.66 6.16 -1.23
CA ALA A 90 8.28 4.81 -1.63
C ALA A 90 9.52 3.92 -1.71
N LEU A 91 9.49 2.80 -0.99
CA LEU A 91 10.59 1.86 -0.87
C LEU A 91 10.30 0.61 -1.69
N ASP A 92 11.23 0.23 -2.57
CA ASP A 92 11.19 -1.05 -3.27
C ASP A 92 12.62 -1.53 -3.57
N LYS A 93 12.83 -2.83 -3.68
CA LYS A 93 14.13 -3.38 -4.06
C LYS A 93 14.25 -3.68 -5.56
N ASN A 94 13.13 -3.67 -6.29
CA ASN A 94 13.09 -4.05 -7.71
C ASN A 94 13.18 -2.81 -8.61
N ASN A 95 14.34 -2.65 -9.25
CA ASN A 95 14.60 -1.53 -10.13
C ASN A 95 13.74 -1.55 -11.43
N GLU A 96 13.36 -2.74 -11.92
CA GLU A 96 12.58 -2.85 -13.16
C GLU A 96 11.15 -2.40 -12.95
N THR A 97 10.47 -2.91 -11.92
CA THR A 97 9.11 -2.46 -11.59
C THR A 97 9.09 -0.99 -11.20
N ASN A 98 10.13 -0.49 -10.52
CA ASN A 98 10.24 0.92 -10.17
C ASN A 98 10.38 1.85 -11.38
N LYS A 99 11.10 1.44 -12.44
CA LYS A 99 11.15 2.22 -13.69
C LYS A 99 9.77 2.37 -14.29
N VAL A 100 9.01 1.27 -14.35
CA VAL A 100 7.63 1.26 -14.84
C VAL A 100 6.75 2.19 -13.98
N ALA A 101 6.84 2.07 -12.64
CA ALA A 101 6.10 2.92 -11.72
C ALA A 101 6.42 4.41 -11.95
N THR A 102 7.70 4.75 -12.06
CA THR A 102 8.16 6.13 -12.30
C THR A 102 7.61 6.71 -13.60
N ASP A 103 7.53 5.91 -14.67
CA ASP A 103 6.95 6.35 -15.94
C ASP A 103 5.44 6.62 -15.81
N PHE A 104 4.71 5.81 -15.06
CA PHE A 104 3.31 6.09 -14.74
C PHE A 104 3.13 7.33 -13.86
N PHE A 105 4.01 7.56 -12.89
CA PHE A 105 3.97 8.77 -12.06
C PHE A 105 4.15 10.04 -12.89
N LYS A 106 5.09 10.03 -13.86
CA LYS A 106 5.28 11.13 -14.82
C LYS A 106 4.05 11.34 -15.71
N LYS A 107 3.50 10.26 -16.29
CA LYS A 107 2.28 10.34 -17.10
C LYS A 107 1.10 10.96 -16.34
N ALA A 108 1.02 10.71 -15.02
CA ALA A 108 0.00 11.27 -14.15
C ALA A 108 0.33 12.67 -13.61
N ASN A 109 1.50 13.25 -13.94
CA ASN A 109 2.04 14.51 -13.40
C ASN A 109 2.14 14.49 -11.85
N GLN A 110 2.47 13.35 -11.26
CA GLN A 110 2.60 13.17 -9.80
C GLN A 110 4.04 12.89 -9.34
N GLU A 111 5.01 12.78 -10.22
CA GLU A 111 6.40 12.45 -9.91
C GLU A 111 7.05 13.43 -8.93
N HIS A 112 6.63 14.69 -8.95
CA HIS A 112 7.16 15.75 -8.06
C HIS A 112 6.81 15.52 -6.58
N LYS A 113 5.80 14.68 -6.28
CA LYS A 113 5.42 14.28 -4.92
C LYS A 113 6.14 13.04 -4.43
N ILE A 114 6.73 12.23 -5.34
CA ILE A 114 7.15 10.86 -5.07
C ILE A 114 8.67 10.76 -5.15
N LYS A 115 9.29 10.35 -4.05
CA LYS A 115 10.70 9.96 -3.99
C LYS A 115 10.78 8.44 -3.81
N THR A 116 11.46 7.75 -4.73
CA THR A 116 11.67 6.30 -4.62
C THR A 116 13.07 5.99 -4.10
N LEU A 117 13.20 5.00 -3.20
CA LEU A 117 14.47 4.45 -2.74
C LEU A 117 14.53 2.98 -3.16
N ILE A 118 15.51 2.64 -4.04
CA ILE A 118 15.60 1.32 -4.67
C ILE A 118 16.72 0.52 -4.04
N LYS A 119 16.39 -0.13 -2.92
CA LYS A 119 17.25 -1.02 -2.13
C LYS A 119 16.40 -1.83 -1.14
N PRO A 120 16.97 -2.81 -0.42
CA PRO A 120 16.26 -3.48 0.67
C PRO A 120 15.62 -2.47 1.62
N ALA A 121 14.34 -2.70 1.97
CA ALA A 121 13.55 -1.69 2.70
C ALA A 121 14.15 -1.35 4.07
N LEU A 122 14.77 -2.31 4.76
CA LEU A 122 15.44 -2.06 6.04
C LEU A 122 16.61 -1.06 5.91
N GLU A 123 17.39 -1.15 4.83
CA GLU A 123 18.46 -0.20 4.54
C GLU A 123 17.89 1.20 4.22
N SER A 124 16.79 1.24 3.46
CA SER A 124 16.10 2.49 3.16
C SER A 124 15.56 3.16 4.42
N LEU A 125 15.00 2.37 5.35
CA LEU A 125 14.49 2.86 6.63
C LEU A 125 15.60 3.45 7.50
N ASP A 126 16.82 2.90 7.45
CA ASP A 126 17.98 3.46 8.17
C ASP A 126 18.39 4.82 7.61
N GLU A 127 18.28 5.03 6.29
CA GLU A 127 18.59 6.34 5.66
C GLU A 127 17.59 7.44 6.06
N ILE A 128 16.33 7.07 6.22
CA ILE A 128 15.26 8.02 6.54
C ILE A 128 14.91 8.07 8.02
N LYS A 129 15.76 7.56 8.90
CA LYS A 129 15.52 7.44 10.35
C LYS A 129 15.17 8.75 11.07
N ASN A 130 15.49 9.90 10.47
CA ASN A 130 15.19 11.23 11.02
C ASN A 130 13.93 11.86 10.37
N GLU A 131 13.30 11.17 9.44
CA GLU A 131 12.06 11.60 8.81
C GLU A 131 10.86 11.28 9.71
N LYS A 132 9.75 11.98 9.48
CA LYS A 132 8.47 11.72 10.14
C LYS A 132 7.35 11.66 9.11
N PHE A 133 6.36 10.80 9.35
CA PHE A 133 5.27 10.52 8.42
C PHE A 133 3.92 10.55 9.11
N ASP A 134 2.88 10.98 8.40
CA ASP A 134 1.50 10.96 8.87
C ASP A 134 0.84 9.62 8.58
N LEU A 135 1.31 8.91 7.54
CA LEU A 135 0.85 7.58 7.16
C LEU A 135 2.04 6.71 6.79
N VAL A 136 2.06 5.49 7.28
CA VAL A 136 2.92 4.41 6.80
C VAL A 136 2.06 3.30 6.24
N PHE A 137 2.29 2.90 4.98
CA PHE A 137 1.66 1.77 4.34
C PHE A 137 2.68 0.65 4.12
N ILE A 138 2.39 -0.55 4.63
CA ILE A 138 3.30 -1.72 4.58
C ILE A 138 2.65 -2.81 3.73
N ASP A 139 3.21 -3.06 2.54
CA ASP A 139 2.83 -4.16 1.64
C ASP A 139 4.08 -4.70 0.91
N ALA A 140 4.94 -5.38 1.66
CA ALA A 140 6.21 -5.92 1.18
C ALA A 140 6.38 -7.41 1.53
N ASP A 141 7.64 -7.88 1.60
CA ASP A 141 7.96 -9.25 1.99
C ASP A 141 7.56 -9.52 3.44
N LYS A 142 6.79 -10.58 3.64
CA LYS A 142 6.14 -10.88 4.93
C LYS A 142 7.15 -11.26 6.04
N THR A 143 8.32 -11.73 5.67
CA THR A 143 9.37 -12.14 6.63
C THR A 143 9.88 -10.99 7.50
N ASN A 144 9.81 -9.75 7.01
CA ASN A 144 10.33 -8.57 7.70
C ASN A 144 9.23 -7.67 8.30
N TYR A 145 7.96 -8.10 8.33
CA TYR A 145 6.83 -7.25 8.76
C TYR A 145 6.97 -6.73 10.18
N ILE A 146 7.47 -7.53 11.13
CA ILE A 146 7.72 -7.09 12.51
C ILE A 146 8.73 -5.95 12.54
N GLU A 147 9.84 -6.11 11.83
CA GLU A 147 10.90 -5.10 11.75
C GLU A 147 10.40 -3.83 11.05
N TYR A 148 9.64 -3.97 9.96
CA TYR A 148 9.01 -2.81 9.28
C TYR A 148 8.08 -2.06 10.22
N TYR A 149 7.25 -2.77 10.96
CA TYR A 149 6.33 -2.18 11.91
C TYR A 149 7.05 -1.41 13.02
N GLU A 150 8.01 -2.04 13.69
CA GLU A 150 8.74 -1.42 14.81
C GLU A 150 9.52 -0.17 14.37
N ARG A 151 10.14 -0.21 13.19
CA ARG A 151 10.82 0.94 12.63
C ARG A 151 9.83 2.03 12.22
N SER A 152 8.71 1.65 11.64
CA SER A 152 7.64 2.58 11.25
C SER A 152 7.06 3.34 12.43
N LEU A 153 6.89 2.69 13.59
CA LEU A 153 6.44 3.36 14.82
C LEU A 153 7.34 4.53 15.21
N LYS A 154 8.67 4.38 15.01
CA LYS A 154 9.65 5.43 15.32
C LYS A 154 9.61 6.59 14.32
N LEU A 155 9.12 6.33 13.11
CA LEU A 155 9.00 7.30 12.03
C LEU A 155 7.62 7.99 11.98
N LEU A 156 6.68 7.56 12.80
CA LEU A 156 5.33 8.09 12.78
C LEU A 156 5.24 9.44 13.51
N ASN A 157 4.47 10.36 12.97
CA ASN A 157 4.05 11.58 13.67
C ASN A 157 3.06 11.22 14.79
N GLU A 158 2.87 12.13 15.74
CA GLU A 158 1.77 12.03 16.70
C GLU A 158 0.44 11.98 15.95
N ASN A 159 -0.43 11.04 16.31
CA ASN A 159 -1.68 10.73 15.61
C ASN A 159 -1.53 10.23 14.16
N GLY A 160 -0.34 9.81 13.75
CA GLY A 160 -0.13 9.17 12.46
C GLY A 160 -0.74 7.78 12.39
N LEU A 161 -0.90 7.26 11.18
CA LEU A 161 -1.54 5.98 10.89
C LEU A 161 -0.52 4.97 10.35
N ILE A 162 -0.67 3.70 10.71
CA ILE A 162 -0.02 2.57 10.02
C ILE A 162 -1.10 1.68 9.42
N ILE A 163 -0.98 1.39 8.14
CA ILE A 163 -1.84 0.44 7.42
C ILE A 163 -0.95 -0.71 6.94
N ILE A 164 -1.36 -1.93 7.25
CA ILE A 164 -0.61 -3.15 6.92
C ILE A 164 -1.49 -4.05 6.07
N ASP A 165 -1.01 -4.42 4.87
CA ASP A 165 -1.75 -5.30 3.96
C ASP A 165 -1.46 -6.78 4.21
N ASN A 166 -2.40 -7.63 3.78
CA ASN A 166 -2.37 -9.10 3.80
C ASN A 166 -2.21 -9.73 5.20
N VAL A 167 -2.71 -9.07 6.24
CA VAL A 167 -2.59 -9.56 7.63
C VAL A 167 -3.41 -10.83 7.91
N LEU A 168 -4.38 -11.17 7.07
CA LEU A 168 -5.18 -12.37 7.24
C LEU A 168 -4.54 -13.64 6.64
N TRP A 169 -3.50 -13.51 5.83
CA TRP A 169 -2.72 -14.62 5.26
C TRP A 169 -3.59 -15.78 4.75
N TYR A 170 -4.54 -15.50 3.85
CA TYR A 170 -5.50 -16.49 3.34
C TYR A 170 -6.28 -17.26 4.41
N GLY A 171 -6.42 -16.70 5.61
CA GLY A 171 -7.08 -17.34 6.75
C GLY A 171 -6.15 -18.17 7.65
N GLU A 172 -4.88 -18.31 7.31
CA GLU A 172 -3.89 -19.06 8.10
C GLU A 172 -3.62 -18.46 9.49
N VAL A 173 -4.01 -17.22 9.72
CA VAL A 173 -3.90 -16.55 11.03
C VAL A 173 -4.66 -17.26 12.16
N VAL A 174 -5.69 -18.04 11.83
CA VAL A 174 -6.46 -18.83 12.81
C VAL A 174 -5.86 -20.21 13.06
N ASN A 175 -4.88 -20.62 12.28
CA ASN A 175 -4.20 -21.90 12.40
C ASN A 175 -3.05 -21.79 13.42
N GLN A 176 -3.30 -22.14 14.68
CA GLN A 176 -2.33 -22.05 15.76
C GLN A 176 -1.05 -22.89 15.55
N ASN A 177 -1.09 -23.88 14.65
CA ASN A 177 0.08 -24.69 14.31
C ASN A 177 0.96 -24.08 13.22
N ASN A 178 0.52 -23.00 12.58
CA ASN A 178 1.28 -22.34 11.54
C ASN A 178 2.25 -21.31 12.12
N THR A 179 3.49 -21.75 12.39
CA THR A 179 4.55 -20.88 12.94
C THR A 179 5.20 -19.96 11.90
N ALA A 180 4.87 -20.13 10.61
CA ALA A 180 5.41 -19.29 9.54
C ALA A 180 4.82 -17.87 9.51
N VAL A 181 3.80 -17.60 10.33
CA VAL A 181 3.02 -16.34 10.32
C VAL A 181 3.18 -15.60 11.65
N SER A 182 4.42 -15.43 12.11
CA SER A 182 4.71 -14.80 13.42
C SER A 182 4.20 -13.35 13.55
N TYR A 183 4.09 -12.62 12.44
CA TYR A 183 3.61 -11.23 12.45
C TYR A 183 2.09 -11.11 12.64
N THR A 184 1.32 -12.17 12.48
CA THR A 184 -0.16 -12.14 12.65
C THR A 184 -0.59 -12.05 14.10
N HIS A 185 0.33 -12.26 15.03
CA HIS A 185 0.11 -12.15 16.47
C HIS A 185 0.53 -10.78 17.03
N LEU A 186 0.85 -9.83 16.16
CA LEU A 186 1.01 -8.44 16.59
C LEU A 186 -0.36 -7.94 17.08
N THR A 187 -0.50 -7.83 18.39
CA THR A 187 -1.64 -7.13 19.00
C THR A 187 -1.47 -5.64 18.72
N LEU A 188 -1.96 -5.21 17.57
CA LEU A 188 -1.93 -3.82 17.18
C LEU A 188 -3.14 -3.13 17.82
N PRO A 189 -2.97 -1.98 18.50
CA PRO A 189 -4.07 -1.09 18.80
C PRO A 189 -4.52 -0.40 17.51
N THR A 190 -4.93 -1.18 16.50
CA THR A 190 -5.08 -0.71 15.13
C THR A 190 -6.31 -1.33 14.50
N ILE A 191 -7.00 -0.56 13.70
CA ILE A 191 -8.07 -1.05 12.83
C ILE A 191 -7.42 -1.99 11.82
N LEU A 192 -7.73 -3.28 11.94
CA LEU A 192 -7.44 -4.28 10.92
C LEU A 192 -8.43 -4.06 9.77
N LEU A 193 -7.90 -3.88 8.59
CA LEU A 193 -8.68 -3.79 7.36
C LEU A 193 -8.52 -5.06 6.53
#